data_0694facb452eb7e7290a2bece914f1f9
#
_entry.id   0694facb452eb7e7290a2bece914f1f9
#
_cell.length_a   1.000
_cell.length_b   1.000
_cell.length_c   1.000
_cell.angle_alpha   90.00
_cell.angle_beta   90.00
_cell.angle_gamma   90.00
#
_symmetry.space_group_name_H-M   'P 1'
#
loop_
_entity.id
_entity.type
_entity.pdbx_description
1 polymer ?
#
loop_
_entity_poly.entity_id
_entity_poly.type
_entity_poly.pdbx_seq_one_letter_code
_entity_poly.pdbx_strand_id
1 'polypeptide(L)'
;VVGSRPRCVPRVSYGRLMADGAVFVIDRVVTRPGCARRFVDTYLAEYAPGARERGMTLHDVLVSPPIWFDASEGQVNTVTITWTLPNVRAWWEMTWQGRPDPAVGEWWSRIGELVAERSRSFAARAADVDVLCDV
;
A
#
# COMPACT_ATOMS: atom_id res chain seq x y z
N VAL A 1 7.75 30.47 23.53
CA VAL A 1 8.03 29.18 24.07
C VAL A 1 8.58 28.24 23.06
N VAL A 2 9.63 27.64 23.44
CA VAL A 2 10.29 26.71 22.59
C VAL A 2 9.38 25.53 22.22
N GLY A 3 8.59 25.11 23.17
CA GLY A 3 7.71 23.98 22.95
C GLY A 3 6.64 24.20 21.92
N SER A 4 6.45 25.43 21.49
CA SER A 4 5.41 25.72 20.51
C SER A 4 5.84 25.46 19.08
N ARG A 5 7.05 25.00 18.85
CA ARG A 5 7.50 24.72 17.50
C ARG A 5 6.64 23.67 16.84
N PRO A 6 6.35 23.86 15.58
CA PRO A 6 5.63 22.82 14.83
C PRO A 6 6.43 21.52 14.82
N ARG A 7 5.70 20.44 14.85
CA ARG A 7 6.32 19.11 14.79
C ARG A 7 6.95 18.81 13.45
N CYS A 8 6.47 19.46 12.43
CA CYS A 8 6.86 19.16 11.06
C CYS A 8 7.92 20.12 10.55
N VAL A 9 8.76 20.65 11.44
CA VAL A 9 9.85 21.49 11.03
C VAL A 9 10.92 20.64 10.36
N PRO A 10 11.41 21.05 9.20
CA PRO A 10 12.40 20.28 8.49
C PRO A 10 13.71 20.22 9.23
N ARG A 11 14.36 19.11 9.10
CA ARG A 11 15.68 18.92 9.64
C ARG A 11 16.69 19.08 8.53
N VAL A 12 17.72 19.77 8.82
CA VAL A 12 18.79 19.92 7.85
C VAL A 12 19.66 18.67 7.93
N SER A 13 19.54 17.83 6.93
CA SER A 13 20.33 16.62 6.86
C SER A 13 20.41 16.20 5.40
N TYR A 14 21.57 16.26 4.85
CA TYR A 14 21.74 15.96 3.44
C TYR A 14 21.50 14.50 3.10
N GLY A 15 21.93 13.63 3.97
CA GLY A 15 21.66 12.22 3.78
C GLY A 15 20.18 11.94 3.73
N ARG A 16 19.46 12.59 4.60
CA ARG A 16 18.03 12.46 4.68
C ARG A 16 17.33 12.98 3.45
N LEU A 17 17.76 14.13 2.97
CA LEU A 17 17.17 14.71 1.77
C LEU A 17 17.35 13.81 0.54
N MET A 18 18.44 13.08 0.51
CA MET A 18 18.73 12.23 -0.62
C MET A 18 18.06 10.87 -0.57
N ALA A 19 17.87 10.35 0.63
CA ALA A 19 17.45 8.95 0.78
C ALA A 19 16.05 8.78 1.34
N ASP A 20 15.50 9.85 1.87
CA ASP A 20 14.33 9.67 2.70
C ASP A 20 13.06 10.16 2.10
N GLY A 21 12.02 9.93 2.85
CA GLY A 21 10.72 10.32 2.42
C GLY A 21 10.01 9.21 1.69
N ALA A 22 10.56 8.01 1.70
CA ALA A 22 9.88 6.87 1.13
C ALA A 22 8.54 6.69 1.82
N VAL A 23 7.54 6.47 1.02
CA VAL A 23 6.18 6.30 1.49
C VAL A 23 5.72 4.89 1.17
N PHE A 24 5.03 4.29 2.10
CA PHE A 24 4.49 2.94 1.93
C PHE A 24 3.00 3.02 1.74
N VAL A 25 2.50 2.29 0.76
CA VAL A 25 1.07 2.06 0.59
C VAL A 25 0.83 0.62 0.97
N ILE A 26 -0.08 0.41 1.90
CA ILE A 26 -0.32 -0.91 2.47
C ILE A 26 -1.75 -1.32 2.18
N ASP A 27 -1.91 -2.34 1.38
CA ASP A 27 -3.20 -2.96 1.13
C ASP A 27 -3.33 -4.16 2.05
N ARG A 28 -4.38 -4.17 2.83
CA ARG A 28 -4.68 -5.29 3.70
C ARG A 28 -6.01 -5.89 3.26
N VAL A 29 -5.96 -7.14 2.87
CA VAL A 29 -7.11 -7.82 2.28
C VAL A 29 -7.40 -9.10 3.05
N VAL A 30 -8.60 -9.20 3.59
CA VAL A 30 -9.06 -10.46 4.17
C VAL A 30 -9.81 -11.16 3.05
N THR A 31 -9.31 -12.33 2.65
CA THR A 31 -9.92 -13.06 1.56
C THR A 31 -11.00 -14.01 2.08
N ARG A 32 -11.91 -14.38 1.21
CA ARG A 32 -12.90 -15.39 1.56
C ARG A 32 -12.21 -16.75 1.66
N PRO A 33 -12.83 -17.72 2.36
CA PRO A 33 -12.21 -19.04 2.56
C PRO A 33 -11.76 -19.66 1.23
N GLY A 34 -10.52 -20.12 1.21
CA GLY A 34 -9.97 -20.78 0.05
C GLY A 34 -9.58 -19.87 -1.12
N CYS A 35 -9.71 -18.57 -0.97
CA CYS A 35 -9.50 -17.63 -2.09
C CYS A 35 -8.18 -16.87 -2.07
N ALA A 36 -7.36 -17.04 -1.03
CA ALA A 36 -6.18 -16.20 -0.87
C ALA A 36 -5.17 -16.38 -1.99
N ARG A 37 -4.87 -17.60 -2.36
CA ARG A 37 -3.88 -17.85 -3.40
C ARG A 37 -4.33 -17.27 -4.74
N ARG A 38 -5.58 -17.50 -5.08
CA ARG A 38 -6.15 -16.95 -6.30
C ARG A 38 -6.15 -15.44 -6.29
N PHE A 39 -6.45 -14.85 -5.13
CA PHE A 39 -6.41 -13.40 -4.99
C PHE A 39 -5.00 -12.86 -5.25
N VAL A 40 -3.99 -13.45 -4.60
CA VAL A 40 -2.61 -13.01 -4.79
C VAL A 40 -2.19 -13.11 -6.24
N ASP A 41 -2.45 -14.25 -6.87
CA ASP A 41 -2.08 -14.46 -8.27
C ASP A 41 -2.75 -13.43 -9.19
N THR A 42 -4.03 -13.19 -8.96
CA THR A 42 -4.79 -12.23 -9.77
C THR A 42 -4.33 -10.81 -9.53
N TYR A 43 -4.05 -10.44 -8.28
CA TYR A 43 -3.56 -9.12 -7.93
C TYR A 43 -2.22 -8.84 -8.63
N LEU A 44 -1.31 -9.80 -8.57
CA LEU A 44 0.00 -9.62 -9.17
C LEU A 44 -0.05 -9.59 -10.70
N ALA A 45 -0.97 -10.33 -11.29
CA ALA A 45 -1.09 -10.39 -12.75
C ALA A 45 -1.86 -9.19 -13.32
N GLU A 46 -2.87 -8.73 -12.63
CA GLU A 46 -3.81 -7.76 -13.20
C GLU A 46 -3.73 -6.38 -12.56
N TYR A 47 -3.52 -6.29 -11.27
CA TYR A 47 -3.48 -4.98 -10.60
C TYR A 47 -2.07 -4.39 -10.59
N ALA A 48 -1.07 -5.22 -10.32
CA ALA A 48 0.29 -4.73 -10.15
C ALA A 48 0.87 -3.97 -11.34
N PRO A 49 0.61 -4.37 -12.59
CA PRO A 49 1.14 -3.61 -13.73
C PRO A 49 0.72 -2.14 -13.74
N GLY A 50 -0.56 -1.89 -13.50
CA GLY A 50 -1.06 -0.51 -13.45
C GLY A 50 -0.49 0.27 -12.28
N ALA A 51 -0.32 -0.39 -11.13
CA ALA A 51 0.29 0.24 -9.98
C ALA A 51 1.73 0.67 -10.27
N ARG A 52 2.47 -0.18 -10.97
CA ARG A 52 3.84 0.15 -11.37
C ARG A 52 3.88 1.33 -12.33
N GLU A 53 2.95 1.38 -13.26
CA GLU A 53 2.85 2.51 -14.18
C GLU A 53 2.56 3.82 -13.45
N ARG A 54 1.87 3.75 -12.32
CA ARG A 54 1.58 4.92 -11.49
C ARG A 54 2.72 5.26 -10.53
N GLY A 55 3.86 4.59 -10.66
CA GLY A 55 5.05 4.92 -9.89
C GLY A 55 5.28 4.12 -8.62
N MET A 56 4.46 3.10 -8.39
CA MET A 56 4.61 2.27 -7.20
C MET A 56 5.58 1.13 -7.46
N THR A 57 6.38 0.82 -6.45
CA THR A 57 7.28 -0.34 -6.47
C THR A 57 6.78 -1.35 -5.46
N LEU A 58 6.58 -2.57 -5.91
CA LEU A 58 6.14 -3.63 -5.00
C LEU A 58 7.25 -3.95 -4.01
N HIS A 59 6.92 -3.84 -2.73
CA HIS A 59 7.87 -4.08 -1.66
C HIS A 59 7.74 -5.50 -1.12
N ASP A 60 6.52 -5.92 -0.78
CA ASP A 60 6.31 -7.26 -0.24
C ASP A 60 4.85 -7.68 -0.35
N VAL A 61 4.64 -8.99 -0.30
CA VAL A 61 3.32 -9.59 -0.20
C VAL A 61 3.39 -10.62 0.90
N LEU A 62 2.65 -10.40 1.97
CA LEU A 62 2.65 -11.28 3.14
C LEU A 62 1.30 -11.96 3.26
N VAL A 63 1.32 -13.21 3.66
CA VAL A 63 0.10 -14.00 3.86
C VAL A 63 0.07 -14.49 5.29
N SER A 64 -1.01 -14.22 6.00
CA SER A 64 -1.19 -14.61 7.39
C SER A 64 -2.50 -15.38 7.57
N PRO A 65 -2.51 -16.53 8.22
CA PRO A 65 -1.34 -17.35 8.59
C PRO A 65 -0.57 -17.79 7.33
N PRO A 66 0.68 -18.21 7.47
CA PRO A 66 1.52 -18.51 6.31
C PRO A 66 1.21 -19.88 5.69
N ILE A 67 -0.04 -20.13 5.44
CA ILE A 67 -0.51 -21.32 4.74
C ILE A 67 -1.70 -20.94 3.87
N TRP A 68 -1.89 -21.67 2.79
CA TRP A 68 -3.05 -21.47 1.94
C TRP A 68 -4.17 -22.38 2.46
N PHE A 69 -5.15 -21.80 3.12
CA PHE A 69 -6.33 -22.56 3.54
C PHE A 69 -7.15 -22.92 2.32
N ASP A 70 -7.76 -24.09 2.32
CA ASP A 70 -8.72 -24.38 1.29
C ASP A 70 -10.14 -24.01 1.76
N ALA A 71 -11.08 -24.01 0.83
CA ALA A 71 -12.42 -23.52 1.11
C ALA A 71 -13.15 -24.36 2.16
N SER A 72 -12.82 -25.64 2.24
CA SER A 72 -13.52 -26.57 3.16
C SER A 72 -13.18 -26.29 4.62
N GLU A 73 -12.08 -25.63 4.89
CA GLU A 73 -11.63 -25.34 6.25
C GLU A 73 -12.40 -24.18 6.89
N GLY A 74 -13.02 -23.35 6.07
CA GLY A 74 -13.78 -22.21 6.59
C GLY A 74 -12.93 -21.09 7.17
N GLN A 75 -11.61 -21.23 7.15
CA GLN A 75 -10.72 -20.22 7.69
C GLN A 75 -10.26 -19.29 6.59
N VAL A 76 -9.93 -18.07 6.97
CA VAL A 76 -9.54 -17.03 6.02
C VAL A 76 -8.08 -16.63 6.21
N ASN A 77 -7.50 -16.12 5.13
CA ASN A 77 -6.18 -15.52 5.18
C ASN A 77 -6.31 -14.00 5.14
N THR A 78 -5.32 -13.33 5.71
CA THR A 78 -5.13 -11.91 5.51
C THR A 78 -3.89 -11.73 4.64
N VAL A 79 -4.06 -11.05 3.54
CA VAL A 79 -2.95 -10.73 2.62
C VAL A 79 -2.59 -9.27 2.84
N THR A 80 -1.32 -9.02 3.12
CA THR A 80 -0.82 -7.66 3.28
C THR A 80 0.17 -7.38 2.16
N ILE A 81 -0.16 -6.40 1.33
CA ILE A 81 0.65 -6.05 0.18
C ILE A 81 1.21 -4.66 0.44
N THR A 82 2.51 -4.54 0.36
CA THR A 82 3.17 -3.26 0.59
C THR A 82 3.83 -2.77 -0.68
N TRP A 83 3.59 -1.50 -0.98
CA TRP A 83 4.18 -0.80 -2.10
C TRP A 83 5.00 0.36 -1.56
N THR A 84 5.98 0.80 -2.30
CA THR A 84 6.73 2.00 -1.94
C THR A 84 6.67 3.03 -3.05
N LEU A 85 6.77 4.28 -2.64
CA LEU A 85 6.91 5.43 -3.50
C LEU A 85 8.09 6.25 -2.96
N PRO A 86 8.82 6.95 -3.82
CA PRO A 86 10.03 7.62 -3.37
C PRO A 86 9.78 8.80 -2.44
N ASN A 87 8.59 9.41 -2.50
CA ASN A 87 8.27 10.57 -1.67
C ASN A 87 6.78 10.85 -1.68
N VAL A 88 6.36 11.81 -0.88
CA VAL A 88 4.95 12.19 -0.78
C VAL A 88 4.40 12.74 -2.09
N ARG A 89 5.22 13.46 -2.83
CA ARG A 89 4.78 13.97 -4.13
C ARG A 89 4.38 12.84 -5.05
N ALA A 90 5.19 11.78 -5.10
CA ALA A 90 4.87 10.63 -5.92
C ALA A 90 3.56 9.96 -5.48
N TRP A 91 3.31 9.96 -4.17
CA TRP A 91 2.05 9.43 -3.64
C TRP A 91 0.86 10.26 -4.11
N TRP A 92 0.98 11.59 -4.08
CA TRP A 92 -0.08 12.47 -4.58
C TRP A 92 -0.34 12.25 -6.06
N GLU A 93 0.72 12.15 -6.83
CA GLU A 93 0.59 11.89 -8.27
C GLU A 93 -0.10 10.56 -8.54
N MET A 94 0.30 9.53 -7.83
CA MET A 94 -0.31 8.21 -7.96
C MET A 94 -1.78 8.25 -7.58
N THR A 95 -2.12 8.94 -6.52
CA THR A 95 -3.49 9.05 -6.05
C THR A 95 -4.39 9.74 -7.07
N TRP A 96 -3.90 10.82 -7.66
CA TRP A 96 -4.65 11.52 -8.68
C TRP A 96 -4.82 10.69 -9.95
N GLN A 97 -3.79 9.97 -10.35
CA GLN A 97 -3.86 9.09 -11.52
C GLN A 97 -4.80 7.92 -11.30
N GLY A 98 -4.78 7.37 -10.10
CA GLY A 98 -5.59 6.21 -9.79
C GLY A 98 -7.08 6.51 -9.61
N ARG A 99 -7.39 7.65 -9.01
CA ARG A 99 -8.78 7.99 -8.72
C ARG A 99 -9.67 8.21 -9.94
N PRO A 100 -9.22 8.95 -10.95
CA PRO A 100 -10.05 9.16 -12.11
C PRO A 100 -10.06 7.98 -13.07
N ASP A 101 -9.24 6.98 -12.84
CA ASP A 101 -9.19 5.81 -13.72
C ASP A 101 -10.27 4.81 -13.31
N PRO A 102 -11.34 4.68 -14.09
CA PRO A 102 -12.41 3.76 -13.74
C PRO A 102 -11.98 2.30 -13.75
N ALA A 103 -10.91 1.98 -14.46
CA ALA A 103 -10.41 0.60 -14.50
C ALA A 103 -9.97 0.09 -13.13
N VAL A 104 -9.48 0.98 -12.27
CA VAL A 104 -9.07 0.59 -10.91
C VAL A 104 -10.27 0.14 -10.10
N GLY A 105 -11.32 0.95 -10.07
CA GLY A 105 -12.54 0.61 -9.36
C GLY A 105 -13.25 -0.61 -9.93
N GLU A 106 -13.25 -0.73 -11.23
CA GLU A 106 -13.85 -1.88 -11.89
C GLU A 106 -13.12 -3.16 -11.55
N TRP A 107 -11.80 -3.10 -11.47
CA TRP A 107 -11.01 -4.27 -11.09
C TRP A 107 -11.38 -4.74 -9.69
N TRP A 108 -11.44 -3.82 -8.72
CA TRP A 108 -11.81 -4.18 -7.35
C TRP A 108 -13.23 -4.73 -7.28
N SER A 109 -14.14 -4.19 -8.07
CA SER A 109 -15.50 -4.70 -8.13
C SER A 109 -15.56 -6.12 -8.68
N ARG A 110 -14.78 -6.36 -9.74
CA ARG A 110 -14.76 -7.68 -10.37
C ARG A 110 -14.16 -8.74 -9.46
N ILE A 111 -13.12 -8.39 -8.70
CA ILE A 111 -12.43 -9.31 -7.81
C ILE A 111 -13.14 -9.46 -6.47
N GLY A 112 -14.19 -8.71 -6.24
CA GLY A 112 -14.90 -8.67 -4.96
C GLY A 112 -15.38 -10.02 -4.45
N GLU A 113 -15.60 -10.96 -5.33
CA GLU A 113 -16.04 -12.30 -4.93
C GLU A 113 -14.96 -13.06 -4.16
N LEU A 114 -13.71 -12.64 -4.24
CA LEU A 114 -12.60 -13.27 -3.52
C LEU A 114 -12.31 -12.56 -2.20
N VAL A 115 -12.89 -11.39 -1.97
CA VAL A 115 -12.52 -10.49 -0.89
C VAL A 115 -13.66 -10.35 0.11
N ALA A 116 -13.35 -10.57 1.38
CA ALA A 116 -14.30 -10.33 2.47
C ALA A 116 -14.19 -8.90 2.98
N GLU A 117 -12.95 -8.41 3.15
CA GLU A 117 -12.70 -7.05 3.61
C GLU A 117 -11.40 -6.55 3.00
N ARG A 118 -11.31 -5.26 2.80
CA ARG A 118 -10.03 -4.66 2.41
C ARG A 118 -9.89 -3.26 2.95
N SER A 119 -8.65 -2.87 3.17
CA SER A 119 -8.34 -1.50 3.55
C SER A 119 -7.02 -1.11 2.93
N ARG A 120 -6.83 0.18 2.75
CA ARG A 120 -5.57 0.73 2.27
C ARG A 120 -5.12 1.79 3.24
N SER A 121 -3.86 1.76 3.62
CA SER A 121 -3.27 2.77 4.46
C SER A 121 -1.99 3.30 3.83
N PHE A 122 -1.53 4.39 4.36
CA PHE A 122 -0.43 5.17 3.85
C PHE A 122 0.48 5.42 5.05
N ALA A 123 1.73 5.08 4.93
CA ALA A 123 2.65 5.11 6.06
C ALA A 123 4.04 5.52 5.63
N ALA A 124 4.82 5.93 6.60
CA ALA A 124 6.23 6.22 6.43
C ALA A 124 6.99 5.68 7.62
N ARG A 125 8.29 5.57 7.50
CA ARG A 125 9.10 5.22 8.65
C ARG A 125 9.00 6.34 9.67
N ALA A 126 8.94 5.97 10.95
CA ALA A 126 8.85 6.95 12.02
C ALA A 126 9.95 8.00 11.93
N ALA A 127 11.14 7.58 11.55
CA ALA A 127 12.27 8.48 11.43
C ALA A 127 12.10 9.54 10.33
N ASP A 128 11.19 9.30 9.38
CA ASP A 128 11.00 10.17 8.23
C ASP A 128 9.81 11.11 8.38
N VAL A 129 8.99 10.90 9.40
CA VAL A 129 7.72 11.63 9.51
C VAL A 129 7.94 13.15 9.59
N ASP A 130 8.94 13.58 10.35
CA ASP A 130 9.21 15.02 10.47
C ASP A 130 9.57 15.66 9.12
N VAL A 131 10.31 14.93 8.32
CA VAL A 131 10.70 15.41 6.99
C VAL A 131 9.49 15.47 6.07
N LEU A 132 8.65 14.45 6.12
CA LEU A 132 7.48 14.39 5.27
C LEU A 132 6.46 15.46 5.58
N CYS A 133 6.35 15.84 6.82
CA CYS A 133 5.44 16.91 7.23
C CYS A 133 5.72 18.23 6.55
N ASP A 134 6.91 18.38 6.02
CA ASP A 134 7.33 19.62 5.41
C ASP A 134 7.00 19.72 3.91
N VAL A 135 6.35 18.76 3.39
CA VAL A 135 6.02 18.69 1.95
C VAL A 135 4.67 19.33 1.59
#